data_c05940e279ac74a60f48380a197e8adb
#
_entry.id   c05940e279ac74a60f48380a197e8adb
#
_cell.length_a   1.000
_cell.length_b   1.000
_cell.length_c   1.000
_cell.angle_alpha   90.00
_cell.angle_beta   90.00
_cell.angle_gamma   90.00
#
_symmetry.space_group_name_H-M   'P 1'
#
loop_
_entity.id
_entity.type
_entity.pdbx_description
1 polymer ?
#
loop_
_entity_poly.entity_id
_entity_poly.type
_entity_poly.pdbx_seq_one_letter_code
_entity_poly.pdbx_strand_id
1 'polypeptide(L)'
;MVRNENHNLTITRDPIFGHVFSKPENCLHLLQSILPDLGITEGEVTPQKQLNKKLLEKNVIMDLWAKNKDGKIFDVEMQTTKQKWPGVRFRYYQSIADQDSLKPGEDLDQIGETYIIFIYPFDPFGEGKYIYEGAFLLDKDNPDSQANTKTHWISINARGYKGKITSELKDFLNYIKYGLTKDSSNFIKKIDRERLDYIRSTEWRDAKMSLDVLLTDERAEARKEGRKEGREEGIVEGKLEGKLEAQRIGVKKFVQNVRELDQSDD
;
A
#
# COMPACT_ATOMS: atom_id res chain seq x y z
N MET A 1 -26.19 -13.57 -21.98
CA MET A 1 -25.94 -12.24 -21.39
C MET A 1 -24.47 -12.21 -20.96
N VAL A 2 -23.61 -11.63 -21.77
CA VAL A 2 -22.20 -11.40 -21.40
C VAL A 2 -22.23 -10.28 -20.35
N ARG A 3 -21.99 -10.62 -19.10
CA ARG A 3 -21.78 -9.61 -18.03
C ARG A 3 -20.63 -8.72 -18.48
N ASN A 4 -20.90 -7.42 -18.52
CA ASN A 4 -19.93 -6.38 -18.89
C ASN A 4 -18.80 -6.38 -17.84
N GLU A 5 -17.79 -7.24 -18.01
CA GLU A 5 -16.62 -7.37 -17.10
C GLU A 5 -15.80 -6.07 -17.05
N ASN A 6 -16.00 -5.17 -18.02
CA ASN A 6 -15.26 -3.92 -18.15
C ASN A 6 -15.59 -2.86 -17.08
N HIS A 7 -16.70 -2.96 -16.36
CA HIS A 7 -17.04 -1.99 -15.31
C HIS A 7 -16.14 -2.09 -14.06
N ASN A 8 -15.45 -3.21 -13.85
CA ASN A 8 -14.55 -3.41 -12.71
C ASN A 8 -13.07 -3.08 -13.01
N LEU A 9 -12.75 -2.71 -14.25
CA LEU A 9 -11.39 -2.39 -14.70
C LEU A 9 -11.15 -0.88 -14.62
N THR A 10 -11.12 -0.36 -13.39
CA THR A 10 -10.90 1.07 -13.10
C THR A 10 -9.42 1.41 -13.14
N ILE A 11 -9.11 2.71 -13.16
CA ILE A 11 -7.74 3.24 -13.07
C ILE A 11 -7.01 2.79 -11.78
N THR A 12 -7.74 2.33 -10.76
CA THR A 12 -7.16 1.90 -9.49
C THR A 12 -6.56 0.49 -9.52
N ARG A 13 -6.59 -0.21 -10.64
CA ARG A 13 -5.92 -1.52 -10.82
C ARG A 13 -4.47 -1.30 -11.17
N ASP A 14 -3.56 -1.93 -10.42
CA ASP A 14 -2.10 -1.77 -10.56
C ASP A 14 -1.59 -1.83 -12.00
N PRO A 15 -1.88 -2.85 -12.83
CA PRO A 15 -1.38 -2.87 -14.20
C PRO A 15 -1.93 -1.72 -15.06
N ILE A 16 -3.15 -1.25 -14.78
CA ILE A 16 -3.78 -0.16 -15.54
C ILE A 16 -3.18 1.19 -15.12
N PHE A 17 -3.03 1.41 -13.80
CA PHE A 17 -2.43 2.61 -13.27
C PHE A 17 -1.00 2.78 -13.79
N GLY A 18 -0.16 1.76 -13.59
CA GLY A 18 1.22 1.75 -14.05
C GLY A 18 1.34 1.98 -15.56
N HIS A 19 0.50 1.33 -16.39
CA HIS A 19 0.52 1.53 -17.83
C HIS A 19 0.17 2.98 -18.22
N VAL A 20 -0.90 3.53 -17.69
CA VAL A 20 -1.38 4.89 -18.03
C VAL A 20 -0.37 5.95 -17.58
N PHE A 21 0.19 5.82 -16.38
CA PHE A 21 1.11 6.81 -15.80
C PHE A 21 2.59 6.55 -16.13
N SER A 22 2.94 5.43 -16.81
CA SER A 22 4.28 5.25 -17.39
C SER A 22 4.56 6.18 -18.58
N LYS A 23 3.55 6.88 -19.10
CA LYS A 23 3.72 7.90 -20.14
C LYS A 23 4.24 9.19 -19.50
N PRO A 24 5.34 9.79 -19.99
CA PRO A 24 5.96 10.96 -19.38
C PRO A 24 5.02 12.12 -19.10
N GLU A 25 4.15 12.44 -20.06
CA GLU A 25 3.18 13.52 -19.93
C GLU A 25 2.11 13.27 -18.87
N ASN A 26 1.67 12.02 -18.70
CA ASN A 26 0.70 11.66 -17.67
C ASN A 26 1.34 11.64 -16.28
N CYS A 27 2.56 11.08 -16.19
CA CYS A 27 3.38 11.09 -14.98
C CYS A 27 3.60 12.52 -14.49
N LEU A 28 4.08 13.40 -15.39
CA LEU A 28 4.33 14.80 -15.08
C LEU A 28 3.08 15.50 -14.55
N HIS A 29 1.95 15.35 -15.27
CA HIS A 29 0.68 15.97 -14.86
C HIS A 29 0.21 15.50 -13.48
N LEU A 30 0.32 14.20 -13.21
CA LEU A 30 -0.02 13.65 -11.90
C LEU A 30 0.88 14.24 -10.80
N LEU A 31 2.20 14.23 -11.00
CA LEU A 31 3.14 14.77 -10.01
C LEU A 31 2.94 16.26 -9.77
N GLN A 32 2.73 17.07 -10.82
CA GLN A 32 2.41 18.50 -10.70
C GLN A 32 1.11 18.73 -9.92
N SER A 33 0.11 17.86 -10.11
CA SER A 33 -1.16 17.97 -9.39
C SER A 33 -1.02 17.68 -7.90
N ILE A 34 -0.14 16.74 -7.53
CA ILE A 34 0.10 16.33 -6.14
C ILE A 34 1.10 17.27 -5.45
N LEU A 35 2.15 17.69 -6.16
CA LEU A 35 3.31 18.43 -5.65
C LEU A 35 3.50 19.76 -6.39
N PRO A 36 2.50 20.66 -6.37
CA PRO A 36 2.55 21.90 -7.17
C PRO A 36 3.72 22.81 -6.79
N ASP A 37 4.13 22.81 -5.52
CA ASP A 37 5.18 23.68 -5.00
C ASP A 37 6.60 23.26 -5.44
N LEU A 38 6.76 22.04 -5.98
CA LEU A 38 8.05 21.60 -6.52
C LEU A 38 8.37 22.19 -7.90
N GLY A 39 7.40 22.80 -8.58
CA GLY A 39 7.61 23.43 -9.88
C GLY A 39 8.18 22.49 -10.95
N ILE A 40 7.81 21.19 -10.92
CA ILE A 40 8.30 20.17 -11.85
C ILE A 40 7.86 20.55 -13.27
N THR A 41 8.83 20.63 -14.20
CA THR A 41 8.57 21.03 -15.60
C THR A 41 8.73 19.88 -16.59
N GLU A 42 8.31 20.09 -17.82
CA GLU A 42 8.37 19.11 -18.90
C GLU A 42 9.81 18.64 -19.17
N GLY A 43 10.00 17.34 -19.36
CA GLY A 43 11.30 16.72 -19.59
C GLY A 43 12.17 16.54 -18.34
N GLU A 44 11.73 16.99 -17.15
CA GLU A 44 12.47 16.80 -15.89
C GLU A 44 12.22 15.43 -15.27
N VAL A 45 11.03 14.85 -15.46
CA VAL A 45 10.67 13.57 -14.88
C VAL A 45 10.63 12.49 -15.95
N THR A 46 11.32 11.38 -15.68
CA THR A 46 11.34 10.21 -16.57
C THR A 46 10.79 9.01 -15.81
N PRO A 47 9.62 8.48 -16.21
CA PRO A 47 9.11 7.23 -15.66
C PRO A 47 10.05 6.08 -15.97
N GLN A 48 10.33 5.26 -14.98
CA GLN A 48 11.22 4.11 -15.11
C GLN A 48 10.39 2.80 -15.12
N LYS A 49 10.57 1.99 -16.16
CA LYS A 49 9.81 0.75 -16.33
C LYS A 49 10.27 -0.43 -15.46
N GLN A 50 11.49 -0.37 -14.92
CA GLN A 50 12.05 -1.46 -14.12
C GLN A 50 13.04 -0.91 -13.09
N LEU A 51 12.78 -1.20 -11.83
CA LEU A 51 13.80 -1.20 -10.79
C LEU A 51 14.71 -2.43 -10.96
N ASN A 52 15.95 -2.30 -10.51
CA ASN A 52 16.92 -3.41 -10.56
C ASN A 52 16.30 -4.64 -9.88
N LYS A 53 16.09 -5.75 -10.60
CA LYS A 53 15.45 -6.98 -10.10
C LYS A 53 16.04 -7.53 -8.80
N LYS A 54 17.30 -7.20 -8.48
CA LYS A 54 17.97 -7.58 -7.23
C LYS A 54 17.37 -6.91 -5.97
N LEU A 55 16.68 -5.77 -6.10
CA LEU A 55 16.03 -5.07 -4.99
C LEU A 55 14.63 -5.62 -4.67
N LEU A 56 14.08 -6.46 -5.55
CA LEU A 56 12.69 -6.93 -5.50
C LEU A 56 12.59 -8.40 -5.06
N GLU A 57 13.33 -8.82 -4.03
CA GLU A 57 13.25 -10.21 -3.51
C GLU A 57 11.84 -10.63 -3.05
N LYS A 58 10.90 -9.67 -2.92
CA LYS A 58 9.50 -9.90 -2.53
C LYS A 58 8.47 -9.61 -3.63
N ASN A 59 8.82 -9.66 -4.92
CA ASN A 59 7.88 -9.43 -6.02
C ASN A 59 7.05 -8.13 -5.91
N VAL A 60 7.62 -7.08 -5.32
CA VAL A 60 6.96 -5.77 -5.28
C VAL A 60 7.10 -5.12 -6.65
N ILE A 61 6.00 -5.03 -7.36
CA ILE A 61 5.90 -4.26 -8.61
C ILE A 61 5.55 -2.84 -8.20
N MET A 62 6.39 -1.88 -8.56
CA MET A 62 6.10 -0.46 -8.37
C MET A 62 5.12 0.01 -9.43
N ASP A 63 4.05 0.71 -9.01
CA ASP A 63 3.02 1.19 -9.94
C ASP A 63 3.58 2.30 -10.83
N LEU A 64 4.22 3.30 -10.23
CA LEU A 64 4.87 4.40 -10.94
C LEU A 64 6.14 4.81 -10.21
N TRP A 65 7.28 4.55 -10.82
CA TRP A 65 8.58 4.98 -10.36
C TRP A 65 9.16 6.00 -11.34
N ALA A 66 9.52 7.18 -10.86
CA ALA A 66 10.07 8.24 -11.68
C ALA A 66 11.25 8.93 -10.99
N LYS A 67 12.19 9.45 -11.79
CA LYS A 67 13.36 10.19 -11.31
C LYS A 67 13.48 11.49 -12.08
N ASN A 68 13.77 12.60 -11.39
CA ASN A 68 14.06 13.85 -12.04
C ASN A 68 15.57 14.03 -12.31
N LYS A 69 15.94 15.12 -13.01
CA LYS A 69 17.34 15.42 -13.35
C LYS A 69 18.23 15.66 -12.12
N ASP A 70 17.65 16.15 -11.03
CA ASP A 70 18.36 16.42 -9.78
C ASP A 70 18.51 15.18 -8.91
N GLY A 71 18.05 14.02 -9.39
CA GLY A 71 18.12 12.75 -8.66
C GLY A 71 16.99 12.54 -7.66
N LYS A 72 15.98 13.42 -7.58
CA LYS A 72 14.79 13.19 -6.75
C LYS A 72 13.99 12.00 -7.27
N ILE A 73 13.56 11.16 -6.36
CA ILE A 73 12.80 9.95 -6.66
C ILE A 73 11.33 10.15 -6.27
N PHE A 74 10.44 9.76 -7.16
CA PHE A 74 8.99 9.77 -6.97
C PHE A 74 8.48 8.35 -7.14
N ASP A 75 7.90 7.83 -6.08
CA ASP A 75 7.23 6.53 -6.06
C ASP A 75 5.74 6.77 -5.79
N VAL A 76 4.88 6.46 -6.75
CA VAL A 76 3.43 6.69 -6.64
C VAL A 76 2.70 5.37 -6.77
N GLU A 77 2.01 4.99 -5.72
CA GLU A 77 1.37 3.69 -5.55
C GLU A 77 -0.14 3.80 -5.34
N MET A 78 -0.92 2.98 -6.03
CA MET A 78 -2.37 2.88 -5.84
C MET A 78 -2.71 1.80 -4.81
N GLN A 79 -3.17 2.22 -3.64
CA GLN A 79 -3.44 1.33 -2.52
C GLN A 79 -4.93 1.02 -2.36
N THR A 80 -5.41 -0.06 -2.99
CA THR A 80 -6.82 -0.45 -2.98
C THR A 80 -7.25 -1.25 -1.76
N THR A 81 -6.30 -1.75 -0.97
CA THR A 81 -6.55 -2.58 0.21
C THR A 81 -6.20 -1.83 1.50
N LYS A 82 -7.07 -1.91 2.51
CA LYS A 82 -6.78 -1.35 3.85
C LYS A 82 -5.65 -2.14 4.50
N GLN A 83 -4.62 -1.42 4.91
CA GLN A 83 -3.46 -1.98 5.62
C GLN A 83 -3.59 -1.76 7.11
N LYS A 84 -3.25 -2.77 7.91
CA LYS A 84 -3.20 -2.65 9.38
C LYS A 84 -2.12 -1.66 9.84
N TRP A 85 -1.00 -1.60 9.09
CA TRP A 85 0.18 -0.82 9.43
C TRP A 85 0.69 -0.03 8.20
N PRO A 86 0.04 1.09 7.83
CA PRO A 86 0.46 1.87 6.65
C PRO A 86 1.91 2.35 6.72
N GLY A 87 2.38 2.77 7.90
CA GLY A 87 3.77 3.23 8.11
C GLY A 87 4.84 2.18 7.83
N VAL A 88 4.53 0.87 8.04
CA VAL A 88 5.47 -0.21 7.68
C VAL A 88 5.68 -0.27 6.18
N ARG A 89 4.63 -0.01 5.40
CA ARG A 89 4.69 0.03 3.95
C ARG A 89 5.55 1.20 3.46
N PHE A 90 5.30 2.41 3.96
CA PHE A 90 6.14 3.58 3.68
C PHE A 90 7.61 3.31 3.95
N ARG A 91 7.93 2.74 5.13
CA ARG A 91 9.30 2.39 5.49
C ARG A 91 9.93 1.40 4.51
N TYR A 92 9.16 0.41 4.03
CA TYR A 92 9.66 -0.58 3.09
C TYR A 92 9.97 0.04 1.72
N TYR A 93 9.04 0.81 1.16
CA TYR A 93 9.23 1.51 -0.11
C TYR A 93 10.35 2.55 -0.02
N GLN A 94 10.46 3.26 1.11
CA GLN A 94 11.59 4.15 1.39
C GLN A 94 12.92 3.42 1.31
N SER A 95 13.04 2.24 1.90
CA SER A 95 14.30 1.47 1.87
C SER A 95 14.71 1.08 0.46
N ILE A 96 13.76 0.85 -0.44
CA ILE A 96 14.03 0.58 -1.86
C ILE A 96 14.52 1.86 -2.55
N ALA A 97 13.86 2.99 -2.30
CA ALA A 97 14.24 4.28 -2.85
C ALA A 97 15.66 4.69 -2.41
N ASP A 98 16.00 4.50 -1.15
CA ASP A 98 17.32 4.80 -0.61
C ASP A 98 18.42 3.94 -1.27
N GLN A 99 18.16 2.65 -1.49
CA GLN A 99 19.07 1.75 -2.18
C GLN A 99 19.27 2.11 -3.66
N ASP A 100 18.23 2.64 -4.34
CA ASP A 100 18.34 3.08 -5.74
C ASP A 100 19.03 4.46 -5.86
N SER A 101 18.94 5.29 -4.82
CA SER A 101 19.50 6.64 -4.83
C SER A 101 20.99 6.69 -4.58
N LEU A 102 21.57 5.66 -3.93
CA LEU A 102 22.96 5.66 -3.50
C LEU A 102 23.73 4.49 -4.15
N LYS A 103 24.87 4.82 -4.78
CA LYS A 103 25.75 3.79 -5.36
C LYS A 103 26.78 3.31 -4.34
N PRO A 104 27.34 2.11 -4.52
CA PRO A 104 28.46 1.63 -3.69
C PRO A 104 29.63 2.61 -3.67
N GLY A 105 30.03 3.05 -2.47
CA GLY A 105 31.15 3.98 -2.27
C GLY A 105 30.79 5.47 -2.25
N GLU A 106 29.51 5.80 -2.46
CA GLU A 106 29.01 7.17 -2.27
C GLU A 106 28.73 7.46 -0.80
N ASP A 107 28.93 8.70 -0.37
CA ASP A 107 28.64 9.13 1.00
C ASP A 107 27.13 9.23 1.24
N LEU A 108 26.68 8.98 2.48
CA LEU A 108 25.26 9.05 2.86
C LEU A 108 24.64 10.44 2.61
N ASP A 109 25.43 11.51 2.64
CA ASP A 109 24.96 12.86 2.33
C ASP A 109 24.49 13.05 0.89
N GLN A 110 24.88 12.12 0.00
CA GLN A 110 24.48 12.07 -1.41
C GLN A 110 23.14 11.39 -1.63
N ILE A 111 22.53 10.84 -0.57
CA ILE A 111 21.19 10.27 -0.67
C ILE A 111 20.21 11.29 -1.26
N GLY A 112 19.48 10.87 -2.29
CA GLY A 112 18.53 11.70 -3.01
C GLY A 112 17.29 12.03 -2.17
N GLU A 113 16.61 13.11 -2.52
CA GLU A 113 15.31 13.43 -1.96
C GLU A 113 14.25 12.48 -2.53
N THR A 114 13.40 11.90 -1.67
CA THR A 114 12.46 10.84 -2.03
C THR A 114 11.04 11.20 -1.64
N TYR A 115 10.09 10.96 -2.55
CA TYR A 115 8.66 11.17 -2.38
C TYR A 115 7.94 9.84 -2.53
N ILE A 116 7.53 9.22 -1.41
CA ILE A 116 6.73 8.00 -1.41
C ILE A 116 5.27 8.42 -1.25
N ILE A 117 4.47 8.20 -2.29
CA ILE A 117 3.12 8.72 -2.41
C ILE A 117 2.14 7.55 -2.55
N PHE A 118 1.29 7.35 -1.57
CA PHE A 118 0.22 6.36 -1.65
C PHE A 118 -1.13 7.01 -1.91
N ILE A 119 -1.82 6.58 -2.97
CA ILE A 119 -3.16 7.04 -3.33
C ILE A 119 -4.18 6.00 -2.89
N TYR A 120 -5.14 6.42 -2.07
CA TYR A 120 -6.17 5.56 -1.50
C TYR A 120 -7.57 5.92 -2.04
N PRO A 121 -8.35 4.96 -2.56
CA PRO A 121 -9.76 5.18 -2.93
C PRO A 121 -10.69 5.26 -1.70
N PHE A 122 -10.14 5.20 -0.49
CA PHE A 122 -10.80 5.32 0.81
C PHE A 122 -9.96 6.21 1.74
N ASP A 123 -10.53 6.61 2.89
CA ASP A 123 -9.76 7.36 3.91
C ASP A 123 -8.90 6.38 4.74
N PRO A 124 -7.57 6.44 4.64
CA PRO A 124 -6.68 5.52 5.34
C PRO A 124 -6.58 5.79 6.85
N PHE A 125 -6.85 7.04 7.29
CA PHE A 125 -6.69 7.46 8.68
C PHE A 125 -8.00 7.92 9.36
N GLY A 126 -9.08 8.11 8.59
CA GLY A 126 -10.40 8.46 9.13
C GLY A 126 -10.60 9.92 9.51
N GLU A 127 -9.65 10.83 9.21
CA GLU A 127 -9.74 12.24 9.56
C GLU A 127 -10.38 13.13 8.48
N GLY A 128 -10.65 12.60 7.31
CA GLY A 128 -11.29 13.28 6.18
C GLY A 128 -10.40 14.27 5.43
N LYS A 129 -9.10 14.30 5.67
CA LYS A 129 -8.17 15.14 4.90
C LYS A 129 -7.96 14.58 3.50
N TYR A 130 -7.70 15.46 2.52
CA TYR A 130 -7.29 15.06 1.18
C TYR A 130 -5.86 14.51 1.15
N ILE A 131 -4.97 15.15 1.91
CA ILE A 131 -3.55 14.82 1.98
C ILE A 131 -3.15 14.65 3.46
N TYR A 132 -2.40 13.60 3.73
CA TYR A 132 -1.71 13.38 4.99
C TYR A 132 -0.22 13.27 4.69
N GLU A 133 0.58 14.03 5.42
CA GLU A 133 2.04 14.04 5.31
C GLU A 133 2.66 13.48 6.58
N GLY A 134 3.61 12.57 6.41
CA GLY A 134 4.40 12.02 7.51
C GLY A 134 5.64 12.86 7.75
N ALA A 135 5.95 13.13 9.02
CA ALA A 135 7.16 13.80 9.42
C ALA A 135 7.96 12.96 10.42
N PHE A 136 9.29 13.05 10.34
CA PHE A 136 10.19 12.49 11.33
C PHE A 136 10.58 13.60 12.30
N LEU A 137 10.31 13.41 13.59
CA LEU A 137 10.61 14.39 14.63
C LEU A 137 11.86 13.99 15.40
N LEU A 138 12.71 14.96 15.72
CA LEU A 138 13.84 14.79 16.64
C LEU A 138 13.36 14.72 18.10
N ASP A 139 12.28 15.45 18.40
CA ASP A 139 11.60 15.44 19.68
C ASP A 139 10.10 15.25 19.45
N LYS A 140 9.55 14.14 19.96
CA LYS A 140 8.12 13.77 19.81
C LYS A 140 7.16 14.78 20.44
N ASP A 141 7.61 15.54 21.42
CA ASP A 141 6.81 16.53 22.15
C ASP A 141 6.89 17.93 21.49
N ASN A 142 7.75 18.11 20.50
CA ASN A 142 7.90 19.34 19.72
C ASN A 142 7.64 19.08 18.23
N PRO A 143 6.45 19.40 17.67
CA PRO A 143 6.12 19.20 16.26
C PRO A 143 7.01 19.98 15.27
N ASP A 144 7.66 21.05 15.74
CA ASP A 144 8.54 21.87 14.91
C ASP A 144 9.97 21.30 14.82
N SER A 145 10.29 20.27 15.62
CA SER A 145 11.61 19.62 15.64
C SER A 145 11.77 18.57 14.52
N GLN A 146 11.47 18.93 13.28
CA GLN A 146 11.57 18.02 12.15
C GLN A 146 13.02 17.64 11.84
N ALA A 147 13.28 16.33 11.72
CA ALA A 147 14.51 15.83 11.15
C ALA A 147 14.50 16.04 9.64
N ASN A 148 15.54 16.66 9.08
CA ASN A 148 15.71 16.75 7.64
C ASN A 148 16.22 15.41 7.10
N THR A 149 15.30 14.49 6.82
CA THR A 149 15.62 13.16 6.29
C THR A 149 15.63 13.11 4.77
N LYS A 150 15.34 14.21 4.06
CA LYS A 150 15.08 14.24 2.61
C LYS A 150 13.99 13.23 2.17
N THR A 151 13.10 12.85 3.08
CA THR A 151 12.06 11.83 2.88
C THR A 151 10.69 12.46 3.05
N HIS A 152 9.81 12.25 2.07
CA HIS A 152 8.44 12.75 2.07
C HIS A 152 7.47 11.57 1.94
N TRP A 153 6.71 11.29 2.99
CA TRP A 153 5.66 10.28 2.99
C TRP A 153 4.31 10.96 2.85
N ILE A 154 3.64 10.69 1.74
CA ILE A 154 2.40 11.38 1.36
C ILE A 154 1.28 10.36 1.14
N SER A 155 0.18 10.52 1.86
CA SER A 155 -1.04 9.74 1.64
C SER A 155 -2.12 10.62 1.04
N ILE A 156 -2.61 10.24 -0.14
CA ILE A 156 -3.67 10.93 -0.88
C ILE A 156 -4.98 10.17 -0.67
N ASN A 157 -6.00 10.85 -0.16
CA ASN A 157 -7.31 10.27 0.11
C ASN A 157 -8.34 10.73 -0.92
N ALA A 158 -8.78 9.84 -1.80
CA ALA A 158 -9.79 10.16 -2.81
C ALA A 158 -11.17 10.50 -2.21
N ARG A 159 -11.42 10.16 -0.95
CA ARG A 159 -12.65 10.50 -0.23
C ARG A 159 -12.49 11.70 0.70
N GLY A 160 -11.38 12.42 0.62
CA GLY A 160 -11.11 13.59 1.41
C GLY A 160 -12.14 14.72 1.15
N TYR A 161 -12.33 15.58 2.16
CA TYR A 161 -13.19 16.76 2.10
C TYR A 161 -12.62 17.92 2.92
N LYS A 162 -11.50 17.71 3.61
CA LYS A 162 -10.79 18.74 4.39
C LYS A 162 -9.44 19.05 3.76
N GLY A 163 -9.06 20.31 3.85
CA GLY A 163 -7.82 20.82 3.30
C GLY A 163 -7.97 21.37 1.88
N LYS A 164 -6.93 22.02 1.39
CA LYS A 164 -6.86 22.59 0.04
C LYS A 164 -6.03 21.67 -0.84
N ILE A 165 -6.47 21.46 -2.06
CA ILE A 165 -5.74 20.74 -3.12
C ILE A 165 -5.92 21.48 -4.43
N THR A 166 -5.09 21.19 -5.42
CA THR A 166 -5.24 21.72 -6.77
C THR A 166 -6.55 21.24 -7.42
N SER A 167 -7.06 22.00 -8.37
CA SER A 167 -8.25 21.59 -9.18
C SER A 167 -7.98 20.30 -9.94
N GLU A 168 -6.76 20.15 -10.45
CA GLU A 168 -6.27 18.99 -11.19
C GLU A 168 -6.26 17.72 -10.31
N LEU A 169 -5.70 17.82 -9.10
CA LEU A 169 -5.74 16.71 -8.16
C LEU A 169 -7.19 16.35 -7.78
N LYS A 170 -8.01 17.36 -7.51
CA LYS A 170 -9.42 17.13 -7.18
C LYS A 170 -10.19 16.42 -8.30
N ASP A 171 -9.94 16.78 -9.55
CA ASP A 171 -10.54 16.13 -10.71
C ASP A 171 -10.09 14.68 -10.84
N PHE A 172 -8.80 14.41 -10.63
CA PHE A 172 -8.28 13.04 -10.60
C PHE A 172 -8.88 12.21 -9.45
N LEU A 173 -9.00 12.76 -8.24
CA LEU A 173 -9.64 12.06 -7.11
C LEU A 173 -11.12 11.79 -7.36
N ASN A 174 -11.82 12.71 -8.03
CA ASN A 174 -13.20 12.49 -8.47
C ASN A 174 -13.29 11.36 -9.52
N TYR A 175 -12.32 11.26 -10.43
CA TYR A 175 -12.25 10.17 -11.39
C TYR A 175 -12.01 8.82 -10.71
N ILE A 176 -11.16 8.75 -9.68
CA ILE A 176 -10.99 7.54 -8.85
C ILE A 176 -12.32 7.14 -8.19
N LYS A 177 -13.07 8.12 -7.68
CA LYS A 177 -14.28 7.90 -6.87
C LYS A 177 -15.52 7.58 -7.71
N TYR A 178 -15.69 8.25 -8.84
CA TYR A 178 -16.93 8.23 -9.63
C TYR A 178 -16.75 7.70 -11.05
N GLY A 179 -15.51 7.51 -11.50
CA GLY A 179 -15.20 7.24 -12.91
C GLY A 179 -15.33 8.51 -13.79
N LEU A 180 -15.31 8.29 -15.10
CA LEU A 180 -15.47 9.38 -16.08
C LEU A 180 -16.87 9.98 -15.99
N THR A 181 -16.92 11.31 -15.89
CA THR A 181 -18.16 12.09 -15.91
C THR A 181 -18.14 13.08 -17.08
N LYS A 182 -19.30 13.69 -17.39
CA LYS A 182 -19.38 14.73 -18.43
C LYS A 182 -18.57 15.98 -18.10
N ASP A 183 -18.39 16.27 -16.80
CA ASP A 183 -17.68 17.44 -16.29
C ASP A 183 -16.16 17.18 -16.09
N SER A 184 -15.69 15.97 -16.38
CA SER A 184 -14.26 15.62 -16.30
C SER A 184 -13.42 16.44 -17.28
N SER A 185 -12.23 16.84 -16.86
CA SER A 185 -11.27 17.59 -17.66
C SER A 185 -10.81 16.83 -18.92
N ASN A 186 -10.15 17.54 -19.82
CA ASN A 186 -9.56 16.91 -21.01
C ASN A 186 -8.47 15.90 -20.63
N PHE A 187 -7.73 16.16 -19.56
CA PHE A 187 -6.73 15.22 -19.05
C PHE A 187 -7.40 13.92 -18.58
N ILE A 188 -8.44 13.99 -17.76
CA ILE A 188 -9.17 12.81 -17.31
C ILE A 188 -9.79 12.04 -18.49
N LYS A 189 -10.36 12.73 -19.47
CA LYS A 189 -10.87 12.10 -20.69
C LYS A 189 -9.77 11.39 -21.49
N LYS A 190 -8.57 11.99 -21.52
CA LYS A 190 -7.38 11.38 -22.16
C LYS A 190 -6.99 10.09 -21.45
N ILE A 191 -6.75 10.14 -20.13
CA ILE A 191 -6.30 8.96 -19.38
C ILE A 191 -7.36 7.85 -19.34
N ASP A 192 -8.65 8.18 -19.32
CA ASP A 192 -9.73 7.19 -19.43
C ASP A 192 -9.75 6.49 -20.79
N ARG A 193 -9.50 7.23 -21.88
CA ARG A 193 -9.34 6.62 -23.21
C ARG A 193 -8.14 5.69 -23.26
N GLU A 194 -7.01 6.11 -22.74
CA GLU A 194 -5.80 5.28 -22.67
C GLU A 194 -6.00 4.02 -21.83
N ARG A 195 -6.74 4.13 -20.72
CA ARG A 195 -7.18 2.98 -19.92
C ARG A 195 -8.02 2.02 -20.76
N LEU A 196 -9.00 2.54 -21.51
CA LEU A 196 -9.86 1.72 -22.38
C LEU A 196 -9.09 1.05 -23.50
N ASP A 197 -8.12 1.73 -24.09
CA ASP A 197 -7.27 1.18 -25.15
C ASP A 197 -6.37 0.07 -24.58
N TYR A 198 -5.79 0.29 -23.40
CA TYR A 198 -4.97 -0.71 -22.72
C TYR A 198 -5.75 -1.99 -22.38
N ILE A 199 -6.94 -1.88 -21.79
CA ILE A 199 -7.73 -3.08 -21.43
C ILE A 199 -8.22 -3.89 -22.63
N ARG A 200 -8.15 -3.33 -23.85
CA ARG A 200 -8.46 -4.02 -25.11
C ARG A 200 -7.22 -4.62 -25.76
N SER A 201 -6.03 -4.26 -25.31
CA SER A 201 -4.76 -4.68 -25.90
C SER A 201 -4.39 -6.14 -25.58
N THR A 202 -3.42 -6.66 -26.30
CA THR A 202 -2.78 -7.95 -25.97
C THR A 202 -1.96 -7.85 -24.70
N GLU A 203 -1.29 -6.71 -24.48
CA GLU A 203 -0.48 -6.44 -23.29
C GLU A 203 -1.30 -6.58 -21.99
N TRP A 204 -2.55 -6.10 -21.97
CA TRP A 204 -3.44 -6.30 -20.84
C TRP A 204 -3.76 -7.78 -20.60
N ARG A 205 -4.00 -8.55 -21.67
CA ARG A 205 -4.29 -9.98 -21.53
C ARG A 205 -3.11 -10.73 -20.89
N ASP A 206 -1.89 -10.40 -21.31
CA ASP A 206 -0.66 -11.00 -20.78
C ASP A 206 -0.42 -10.54 -19.32
N ALA A 207 -0.59 -9.26 -19.02
CA ALA A 207 -0.47 -8.73 -17.67
C ALA A 207 -1.52 -9.33 -16.72
N LYS A 208 -2.78 -9.46 -17.17
CA LYS A 208 -3.85 -10.08 -16.39
C LYS A 208 -3.54 -11.55 -16.10
N MET A 209 -3.07 -12.30 -17.10
CA MET A 209 -2.71 -13.72 -16.92
C MET A 209 -1.56 -13.88 -15.91
N SER A 210 -0.53 -13.04 -16.00
CA SER A 210 0.57 -13.02 -15.03
C SER A 210 0.10 -12.68 -13.62
N LEU A 211 -0.78 -11.68 -13.48
CA LEU A 211 -1.36 -11.28 -12.20
C LEU A 211 -2.25 -12.39 -11.61
N ASP A 212 -3.08 -13.04 -12.43
CA ASP A 212 -3.94 -14.14 -11.98
C ASP A 212 -3.11 -15.33 -11.47
N VAL A 213 -1.96 -15.62 -12.10
CA VAL A 213 -1.01 -16.64 -11.64
C VAL A 213 -0.42 -16.23 -10.29
N LEU A 214 0.11 -15.01 -10.16
CA LEU A 214 0.70 -14.51 -8.90
C LEU A 214 -0.33 -14.51 -7.76
N LEU A 215 -1.54 -14.03 -8.01
CA LEU A 215 -2.61 -14.03 -7.00
C LEU A 215 -3.06 -15.44 -6.60
N THR A 216 -2.95 -16.41 -7.51
CA THR A 216 -3.26 -17.81 -7.22
C THR A 216 -2.21 -18.40 -6.30
N ASP A 217 -0.94 -18.13 -6.57
CA ASP A 217 0.19 -18.58 -5.75
C ASP A 217 0.16 -17.94 -4.35
N GLU A 218 -0.04 -16.62 -4.25
CA GLU A 218 -0.18 -15.93 -2.96
C GLU A 218 -1.36 -16.46 -2.13
N ARG A 219 -2.51 -16.74 -2.78
CA ARG A 219 -3.66 -17.35 -2.10
C ARG A 219 -3.38 -18.77 -1.62
N ALA A 220 -2.60 -19.54 -2.37
CA ALA A 220 -2.19 -20.88 -1.98
C ALA A 220 -1.24 -20.85 -0.78
N GLU A 221 -0.26 -19.92 -0.79
CA GLU A 221 0.66 -19.70 0.32
C GLU A 221 -0.07 -19.21 1.58
N ALA A 222 -0.92 -18.18 1.47
CA ALA A 222 -1.71 -17.66 2.58
C ALA A 222 -2.63 -18.75 3.21
N ARG A 223 -3.22 -19.64 2.37
CA ARG A 223 -4.01 -20.78 2.87
C ARG A 223 -3.15 -21.79 3.62
N LYS A 224 -1.92 -22.03 3.14
CA LYS A 224 -0.98 -22.96 3.78
C LYS A 224 -0.52 -22.40 5.13
N GLU A 225 -0.21 -21.11 5.16
CA GLU A 225 0.20 -20.41 6.37
C GLU A 225 -0.92 -20.34 7.41
N GLY A 226 -2.14 -19.94 7.03
CA GLY A 226 -3.29 -19.92 7.91
C GLY A 226 -3.70 -21.31 8.44
N ARG A 227 -3.49 -22.39 7.66
CA ARG A 227 -3.67 -23.77 8.16
C ARG A 227 -2.61 -24.14 9.19
N LYS A 228 -1.37 -23.69 9.01
CA LYS A 228 -0.28 -23.94 9.94
C LYS A 228 -0.52 -23.19 11.26
N GLU A 229 -0.83 -21.91 11.20
CA GLU A 229 -1.17 -21.09 12.36
C GLU A 229 -2.37 -21.65 13.13
N GLY A 230 -3.50 -21.93 12.46
CA GLY A 230 -4.66 -22.49 13.10
C GLY A 230 -4.42 -23.88 13.73
N ARG A 231 -3.48 -24.67 13.16
CA ARG A 231 -3.07 -25.94 13.80
C ARG A 231 -2.23 -25.72 15.04
N GLU A 232 -1.32 -24.74 15.01
CA GLU A 232 -0.47 -24.38 16.16
C GLU A 232 -1.32 -23.80 17.30
N GLU A 233 -2.24 -22.90 16.99
CA GLU A 233 -3.21 -22.34 17.94
C GLU A 233 -4.08 -23.45 18.57
N GLY A 234 -4.66 -24.32 17.77
CA GLY A 234 -5.48 -25.45 18.26
C GLY A 234 -4.70 -26.41 19.15
N ILE A 235 -3.39 -26.64 18.90
CA ILE A 235 -2.55 -27.45 19.79
C ILE A 235 -2.32 -26.74 21.13
N VAL A 236 -2.10 -25.44 21.13
CA VAL A 236 -1.90 -24.64 22.36
C VAL A 236 -3.19 -24.59 23.17
N GLU A 237 -4.31 -24.34 22.54
CA GLU A 237 -5.64 -24.30 23.16
C GLU A 237 -6.02 -25.66 23.76
N GLY A 238 -5.88 -26.73 22.99
CA GLY A 238 -6.15 -28.10 23.47
C GLY A 238 -5.24 -28.52 24.66
N LYS A 239 -3.98 -28.10 24.68
CA LYS A 239 -3.09 -28.34 25.84
C LYS A 239 -3.53 -27.56 27.07
N LEU A 240 -4.01 -26.33 26.90
CA LEU A 240 -4.49 -25.48 27.99
C LEU A 240 -5.79 -26.07 28.57
N GLU A 241 -6.75 -26.41 27.71
CA GLU A 241 -8.01 -27.04 28.12
C GLU A 241 -7.77 -28.37 28.84
N GLY A 242 -6.90 -29.22 28.31
CA GLY A 242 -6.53 -30.49 28.93
C GLY A 242 -5.90 -30.32 30.33
N LYS A 243 -5.08 -29.28 30.53
CA LYS A 243 -4.51 -28.96 31.87
C LYS A 243 -5.60 -28.51 32.86
N LEU A 244 -6.51 -27.64 32.40
CA LEU A 244 -7.62 -27.14 33.21
C LEU A 244 -8.57 -28.29 33.61
N GLU A 245 -8.90 -29.19 32.70
CA GLU A 245 -9.73 -30.37 32.96
C GLU A 245 -9.04 -31.33 33.99
N ALA A 246 -7.75 -31.60 33.81
CA ALA A 246 -6.99 -32.41 34.75
C ALA A 246 -6.94 -31.79 36.17
N GLN A 247 -6.79 -30.47 36.27
CA GLN A 247 -6.86 -29.78 37.56
C GLN A 247 -8.27 -29.87 38.19
N ARG A 248 -9.33 -29.71 37.42
CA ARG A 248 -10.73 -29.87 37.90
C ARG A 248 -11.01 -31.26 38.42
N ILE A 249 -10.51 -32.30 37.73
CA ILE A 249 -10.66 -33.69 38.14
C ILE A 249 -9.86 -33.93 39.42
N GLY A 250 -8.63 -33.38 39.52
CA GLY A 250 -7.80 -33.49 40.72
C GLY A 250 -8.46 -32.87 41.95
N VAL A 251 -9.01 -31.65 41.83
CA VAL A 251 -9.72 -30.98 42.92
C VAL A 251 -10.99 -31.74 43.32
N LYS A 252 -11.77 -32.30 42.37
CA LYS A 252 -12.95 -33.14 42.72
C LYS A 252 -12.56 -34.35 43.50
N LYS A 253 -11.53 -35.07 43.09
CA LYS A 253 -11.03 -36.25 43.82
C LYS A 253 -10.53 -35.91 45.21
N PHE A 254 -9.79 -34.79 45.36
CA PHE A 254 -9.35 -34.34 46.64
C PHE A 254 -10.48 -34.01 47.60
N VAL A 255 -11.50 -33.26 47.15
CA VAL A 255 -12.71 -32.96 47.93
C VAL A 255 -13.46 -34.19 48.34
N GLN A 256 -13.56 -35.19 47.47
CA GLN A 256 -14.22 -36.46 47.75
C GLN A 256 -13.48 -37.28 48.83
N ASN A 257 -12.16 -37.38 48.73
CA ASN A 257 -11.32 -38.07 49.72
C ASN A 257 -11.39 -37.36 51.09
N VAL A 258 -11.41 -36.03 51.16
CA VAL A 258 -11.59 -35.32 52.43
C VAL A 258 -12.92 -35.58 53.07
N ARG A 259 -14.03 -35.66 52.28
CA ARG A 259 -15.36 -36.00 52.75
C ARG A 259 -15.47 -37.43 53.30
N GLU A 260 -14.75 -38.38 52.66
CA GLU A 260 -14.74 -39.79 53.11
C GLU A 260 -13.92 -39.95 54.41
N LEU A 261 -12.88 -39.18 54.61
CA LEU A 261 -12.13 -39.14 55.85
C LEU A 261 -12.97 -38.56 57.03
N ASP A 262 -13.67 -37.47 56.79
CA ASP A 262 -14.55 -36.82 57.81
C ASP A 262 -15.71 -37.72 58.28
N GLN A 263 -16.14 -38.68 57.44
CA GLN A 263 -17.22 -39.63 57.78
C GLN A 263 -16.69 -40.91 58.47
N SER A 264 -15.40 -41.12 58.57
CA SER A 264 -14.80 -42.29 59.23
C SER A 264 -14.41 -42.06 60.68
N ASP A 265 -14.55 -40.80 61.18
CA ASP A 265 -14.19 -40.41 62.55
C ASP A 265 -15.45 -40.29 63.51
N ASP A 266 -16.68 -40.63 63.02
CA ASP A 266 -17.92 -40.82 63.77
C ASP A 266 -18.21 -42.33 63.97
#